data_622c871b187d1f2d24ffe7e275259bfd
#
_entry.id   622c871b187d1f2d24ffe7e275259bfd
#
_cell.length_a   1.000
_cell.length_b   1.000
_cell.length_c   1.000
_cell.angle_alpha   90.00
_cell.angle_beta   90.00
_cell.angle_gamma   90.00
#
_symmetry.space_group_name_H-M   'P 1'
#
loop_
_entity.id
_entity.type
_entity.pdbx_description
1 polymer ?
#
loop_
_entity_poly.entity_id
_entity_poly.type
_entity_poly.pdbx_seq_one_letter_code
_entity_poly.pdbx_strand_id
1 'polypeptide(L)'
;MRCNLKGIIVQELEERIQKEGIVKPGNVLKVDAFLNHQCDCALFDAMGAAWAQHFKNTQINKILTIESSGIGIACVAARHFGNVPVVFAKKAQSINLDGDQYVSTVFSFTKQREFPVIVSRKYLSADDRVLILDDFLANGKALQGLIDICDHAGATVAGIGIAIEKGFQGGGDALREAGYDLDSLAIVESMDPNDGSITFRQ
;
A
#
# COMPACT_ATOMS: atom_id res chain seq x y z
N MET A 1 15.30 -18.16 20.16
CA MET A 1 15.24 -16.72 19.79
C MET A 1 14.33 -16.57 18.60
N ARG A 2 13.13 -16.02 18.74
CA ARG A 2 12.31 -15.64 17.58
C ARG A 2 12.95 -14.39 16.97
N CYS A 3 13.53 -14.52 15.78
CA CYS A 3 14.05 -13.38 15.04
C CYS A 3 12.89 -12.38 14.85
N ASN A 4 13.07 -11.13 15.27
CA ASN A 4 12.08 -10.08 15.07
C ASN A 4 12.19 -9.57 13.61
N LEU A 5 11.72 -10.37 12.67
CA LEU A 5 11.77 -10.07 11.23
C LEU A 5 11.17 -8.69 10.91
N LYS A 6 10.08 -8.33 11.58
CA LYS A 6 9.46 -7.00 11.39
C LYS A 6 10.40 -5.88 11.81
N GLY A 7 11.05 -5.97 12.97
CA GLY A 7 12.00 -4.94 13.41
C GLY A 7 13.18 -4.79 12.44
N ILE A 8 13.68 -5.90 11.88
CA ILE A 8 14.80 -5.88 10.93
C ILE A 8 14.40 -5.17 9.62
N ILE A 9 13.24 -5.52 9.04
CA ILE A 9 12.82 -4.90 7.77
C ILE A 9 12.43 -3.44 7.94
N VAL A 10 11.81 -3.07 9.06
CA VAL A 10 11.52 -1.67 9.39
C VAL A 10 12.81 -0.86 9.41
N GLN A 11 13.81 -1.33 10.15
CA GLN A 11 15.11 -0.67 10.20
C GLN A 11 15.78 -0.57 8.82
N GLU A 12 15.82 -1.66 8.06
CA GLU A 12 16.39 -1.69 6.70
C GLU A 12 15.69 -0.69 5.78
N LEU A 13 14.35 -0.63 5.81
CA LEU A 13 13.57 0.28 4.97
C LEU A 13 13.82 1.75 5.38
N GLU A 14 13.86 2.05 6.67
CA GLU A 14 14.16 3.40 7.18
C GLU A 14 15.58 3.85 6.80
N GLU A 15 16.58 2.97 6.94
CA GLU A 15 17.97 3.23 6.50
C GLU A 15 18.04 3.49 4.99
N ARG A 16 17.30 2.72 4.19
CA ARG A 16 17.22 2.93 2.73
C ARG A 16 16.58 4.25 2.38
N ILE A 17 15.49 4.62 3.07
CA ILE A 17 14.83 5.90 2.89
C ILE A 17 15.76 7.06 3.24
N GLN A 18 16.50 6.97 4.36
CA GLN A 18 17.45 8.00 4.77
C GLN A 18 18.62 8.15 3.79
N LYS A 19 19.12 7.03 3.26
CA LYS A 19 20.31 7.02 2.39
C LYS A 19 20.02 7.39 0.95
N GLU A 20 18.88 6.94 0.41
CA GLU A 20 18.56 7.00 -1.03
C GLU A 20 17.32 7.84 -1.31
N GLY A 21 16.53 8.16 -0.29
CA GLY A 21 15.36 9.02 -0.41
C GLY A 21 15.71 10.47 -0.65
N ILE A 22 14.92 11.16 -1.47
CA ILE A 22 15.09 12.58 -1.75
C ILE A 22 13.82 13.32 -1.32
N VAL A 23 13.97 14.19 -0.34
CA VAL A 23 12.88 15.09 0.11
C VAL A 23 12.79 16.27 -0.83
N LYS A 24 11.58 16.58 -1.30
CA LYS A 24 11.30 17.72 -2.17
C LYS A 24 10.18 18.58 -1.60
N PRO A 25 10.10 19.87 -1.97
CA PRO A 25 8.98 20.74 -1.60
C PRO A 25 7.63 20.11 -1.94
N GLY A 26 6.59 20.47 -1.16
CA GLY A 26 5.24 19.95 -1.35
C GLY A 26 5.01 18.55 -0.74
N ASN A 27 5.76 18.22 0.31
CA ASN A 27 5.63 16.94 1.02
C ASN A 27 5.92 15.72 0.14
N VAL A 28 6.84 15.85 -0.80
CA VAL A 28 7.22 14.77 -1.71
C VAL A 28 8.46 14.05 -1.19
N LEU A 29 8.34 12.76 -0.95
CA LEU A 29 9.45 11.83 -0.70
C LEU A 29 9.62 10.96 -1.94
N LYS A 30 10.78 11.06 -2.58
CA LYS A 30 11.15 10.29 -3.77
C LYS A 30 12.02 9.11 -3.36
N VAL A 31 11.55 7.90 -3.64
CA VAL A 31 12.21 6.61 -3.33
C VAL A 31 12.25 5.72 -4.58
N ASP A 32 12.42 6.35 -5.73
CA ASP A 32 12.36 5.70 -7.04
C ASP A 32 13.52 4.74 -7.32
N ALA A 33 14.60 4.87 -6.58
CA ALA A 33 15.77 4.00 -6.72
C ALA A 33 15.54 2.54 -6.27
N PHE A 34 14.53 2.29 -5.41
CA PHE A 34 14.32 0.94 -4.85
C PHE A 34 12.85 0.52 -4.69
N LEU A 35 11.89 1.46 -4.76
CA LEU A 35 10.51 1.15 -4.45
C LEU A 35 9.55 1.29 -5.64
N ASN A 36 9.49 2.44 -6.32
CA ASN A 36 8.39 2.75 -7.21
C ASN A 36 8.78 3.21 -8.62
N HIS A 37 10.04 3.01 -9.01
CA HIS A 37 10.52 3.10 -10.39
C HIS A 37 11.47 1.94 -10.70
N GLN A 38 12.58 1.81 -9.94
CA GLN A 38 13.33 0.57 -9.85
C GLN A 38 12.78 -0.27 -8.70
N CYS A 39 12.50 -1.55 -8.95
CA CYS A 39 11.95 -2.48 -7.97
C CYS A 39 13.07 -3.31 -7.36
N ASP A 40 13.35 -3.15 -6.07
CA ASP A 40 14.21 -4.05 -5.32
C ASP A 40 13.40 -5.26 -4.85
N CYS A 41 13.48 -6.36 -5.61
CA CYS A 41 12.70 -7.56 -5.33
C CYS A 41 13.09 -8.24 -4.00
N ALA A 42 14.33 -8.09 -3.54
CA ALA A 42 14.76 -8.63 -2.25
C ALA A 42 14.11 -7.86 -1.10
N LEU A 43 14.08 -6.53 -1.20
CA LEU A 43 13.35 -5.68 -0.27
C LEU A 43 11.85 -6.01 -0.26
N PHE A 44 11.23 -6.20 -1.43
CA PHE A 44 9.80 -6.56 -1.53
C PHE A 44 9.50 -7.92 -0.90
N ASP A 45 10.40 -8.89 -1.05
CA ASP A 45 10.28 -10.21 -0.41
C ASP A 45 10.32 -10.10 1.12
N ALA A 46 11.26 -9.32 1.65
CA ALA A 46 11.36 -9.06 3.09
C ALA A 46 10.13 -8.32 3.65
N MET A 47 9.61 -7.33 2.91
CA MET A 47 8.36 -6.63 3.26
C MET A 47 7.17 -7.62 3.28
N GLY A 48 7.06 -8.47 2.27
CA GLY A 48 6.03 -9.51 2.19
C GLY A 48 6.07 -10.47 3.37
N ALA A 49 7.27 -10.90 3.77
CA ALA A 49 7.47 -11.75 4.95
C ALA A 49 7.05 -11.06 6.25
N ALA A 50 7.34 -9.76 6.40
CA ALA A 50 6.96 -8.99 7.58
C ALA A 50 5.44 -8.85 7.69
N TRP A 51 4.74 -8.53 6.60
CA TRP A 51 3.27 -8.49 6.59
C TRP A 51 2.66 -9.86 6.84
N ALA A 52 3.20 -10.93 6.25
CA ALA A 52 2.72 -12.28 6.52
C ALA A 52 2.87 -12.69 8.00
N GLN A 53 3.92 -12.21 8.67
CA GLN A 53 4.09 -12.41 10.11
C GLN A 53 3.08 -11.59 10.93
N HIS A 54 2.77 -10.35 10.52
CA HIS A 54 1.77 -9.51 11.17
C HIS A 54 0.37 -10.14 11.02
N PHE A 55 -0.03 -10.49 9.82
CA PHE A 55 -1.34 -11.04 9.48
C PHE A 55 -1.45 -12.57 9.63
N LYS A 56 -0.52 -13.23 10.33
CA LYS A 56 -0.44 -14.71 10.41
C LYS A 56 -1.70 -15.41 10.94
N ASN A 57 -2.53 -14.71 11.71
CA ASN A 57 -3.78 -15.21 12.27
C ASN A 57 -5.00 -14.74 11.46
N THR A 58 -4.78 -13.99 10.38
CA THR A 58 -5.83 -13.42 9.54
C THR A 58 -5.96 -14.25 8.27
N GLN A 59 -7.17 -14.71 7.99
CA GLN A 59 -7.43 -15.43 6.75
C GLN A 59 -7.46 -14.43 5.59
N ILE A 60 -6.55 -14.60 4.63
CA ILE A 60 -6.42 -13.79 3.43
C ILE A 60 -6.44 -14.74 2.24
N ASN A 61 -7.31 -14.47 1.26
CA ASN A 61 -7.40 -15.27 0.04
C ASN A 61 -7.20 -14.44 -1.23
N LYS A 62 -7.01 -13.12 -1.08
CA LYS A 62 -6.77 -12.20 -2.20
C LYS A 62 -5.97 -10.99 -1.76
N ILE A 63 -5.11 -10.48 -2.63
CA ILE A 63 -4.44 -9.19 -2.45
C ILE A 63 -5.02 -8.20 -3.45
N LEU A 64 -5.33 -7.00 -2.98
CA LEU A 64 -5.76 -5.87 -3.81
C LEU A 64 -4.74 -4.74 -3.70
N THR A 65 -4.39 -4.15 -4.82
CA THR A 65 -3.50 -2.98 -4.89
C THR A 65 -3.99 -1.99 -5.95
N ILE A 66 -3.24 -0.93 -6.17
CA ILE A 66 -3.55 0.05 -7.21
C ILE A 66 -2.34 0.26 -8.14
N GLU A 67 -2.57 0.43 -9.44
CA GLU A 67 -1.50 0.74 -10.40
C GLU A 67 -0.83 2.08 -10.06
N SER A 68 0.50 2.16 -10.29
CA SER A 68 1.38 1.15 -10.85
C SER A 68 2.31 0.55 -9.79
N SER A 69 2.77 1.34 -8.82
CA SER A 69 3.86 1.00 -7.89
C SER A 69 3.52 -0.18 -6.98
N GLY A 70 2.29 -0.25 -6.49
CA GLY A 70 1.84 -1.33 -5.62
C GLY A 70 1.86 -2.73 -6.27
N ILE A 71 1.82 -2.82 -7.62
CA ILE A 71 1.72 -4.11 -8.32
C ILE A 71 2.94 -4.99 -8.04
N GLY A 72 4.15 -4.45 -8.18
CA GLY A 72 5.39 -5.21 -7.94
C GLY A 72 5.48 -5.73 -6.52
N ILE A 73 5.19 -4.86 -5.55
CA ILE A 73 5.16 -5.18 -4.12
C ILE A 73 4.15 -6.30 -3.85
N ALA A 74 2.91 -6.15 -4.31
CA ALA A 74 1.83 -7.11 -4.09
C ALA A 74 2.13 -8.49 -4.70
N CYS A 75 2.69 -8.54 -5.92
CA CYS A 75 3.05 -9.79 -6.58
C CYS A 75 4.15 -10.55 -5.84
N VAL A 76 5.16 -9.85 -5.31
CA VAL A 76 6.22 -10.50 -4.53
C VAL A 76 5.69 -10.93 -3.16
N ALA A 77 4.94 -10.05 -2.47
CA ALA A 77 4.34 -10.35 -1.17
C ALA A 77 3.37 -11.55 -1.20
N ALA A 78 2.62 -11.75 -2.29
CA ALA A 78 1.67 -12.86 -2.45
C ALA A 78 2.31 -14.24 -2.20
N ARG A 79 3.61 -14.40 -2.43
CA ARG A 79 4.37 -15.62 -2.16
C ARG A 79 4.32 -16.03 -0.68
N HIS A 80 4.27 -15.05 0.21
CA HIS A 80 4.20 -15.24 1.67
C HIS A 80 2.77 -15.50 2.19
N PHE A 81 1.77 -15.32 1.32
CA PHE A 81 0.35 -15.58 1.59
C PHE A 81 -0.20 -16.78 0.82
N GLY A 82 0.66 -17.78 0.50
CA GLY A 82 0.25 -18.99 -0.20
C GLY A 82 0.00 -18.81 -1.70
N ASN A 83 0.61 -17.80 -2.32
CA ASN A 83 0.44 -17.42 -3.72
C ASN A 83 -1.02 -17.08 -4.07
N VAL A 84 -1.71 -16.37 -3.18
CA VAL A 84 -3.07 -15.89 -3.44
C VAL A 84 -3.08 -14.97 -4.66
N PRO A 85 -4.20 -14.89 -5.40
CA PRO A 85 -4.32 -13.99 -6.54
C PRO A 85 -4.12 -12.52 -6.15
N VAL A 86 -3.43 -11.78 -7.02
CA VAL A 86 -3.27 -10.33 -6.91
C VAL A 86 -4.16 -9.65 -7.93
N VAL A 87 -5.03 -8.79 -7.46
CA VAL A 87 -5.87 -7.91 -8.29
C VAL A 87 -5.34 -6.49 -8.15
N PHE A 88 -5.24 -5.76 -9.24
CA PHE A 88 -4.89 -4.34 -9.18
C PHE A 88 -5.97 -3.46 -9.80
N ALA A 89 -6.29 -2.41 -9.08
CA ALA A 89 -7.21 -1.39 -9.54
C ALA A 89 -6.52 -0.48 -10.57
N LYS A 90 -7.24 -0.11 -11.62
CA LYS A 90 -6.78 0.81 -12.66
C LYS A 90 -7.25 2.24 -12.39
N LYS A 91 -6.42 3.22 -12.75
CA LYS A 91 -6.71 4.67 -12.60
C LYS A 91 -7.38 5.29 -13.84
N ALA A 92 -7.70 4.49 -14.82
CA ALA A 92 -8.40 4.91 -16.03
C ALA A 92 -9.22 3.77 -16.61
N GLN A 93 -10.29 4.10 -17.31
CA GLN A 93 -10.98 3.12 -18.14
C GLN A 93 -10.02 2.55 -19.19
N SER A 94 -10.04 1.24 -19.36
CA SER A 94 -9.25 0.52 -20.35
C SER A 94 -10.20 -0.24 -21.27
N ILE A 95 -9.93 -0.20 -22.56
CA ILE A 95 -10.66 -0.97 -23.59
C ILE A 95 -10.66 -2.48 -23.27
N ASN A 96 -9.65 -2.93 -22.52
CA ASN A 96 -9.51 -4.34 -22.12
C ASN A 96 -10.28 -4.71 -20.84
N LEU A 97 -11.06 -3.80 -20.26
CA LEU A 97 -11.98 -4.08 -19.16
C LEU A 97 -13.37 -4.32 -19.74
N ASP A 98 -13.58 -5.52 -20.28
CA ASP A 98 -14.91 -5.97 -20.71
C ASP A 98 -15.78 -6.35 -19.50
N GLY A 99 -17.04 -5.96 -19.55
CA GLY A 99 -18.06 -6.33 -18.58
C GLY A 99 -18.20 -5.36 -17.40
N ASP A 100 -18.93 -5.81 -16.39
CA ASP A 100 -19.28 -5.01 -15.21
C ASP A 100 -18.07 -4.71 -14.35
N GLN A 101 -18.02 -3.49 -13.83
CA GLN A 101 -16.91 -2.96 -13.05
C GLN A 101 -17.41 -2.41 -11.72
N TYR A 102 -16.56 -2.52 -10.68
CA TYR A 102 -16.64 -1.69 -9.50
C TYR A 102 -15.84 -0.42 -9.76
N VAL A 103 -16.43 0.72 -9.46
CA VAL A 103 -15.82 2.03 -9.65
C VAL A 103 -15.95 2.83 -8.37
N SER A 104 -14.86 3.42 -7.92
CA SER A 104 -14.82 4.48 -6.92
C SER A 104 -14.14 5.70 -7.51
N THR A 105 -14.48 6.90 -7.06
CA THR A 105 -13.88 8.16 -7.51
C THR A 105 -12.99 8.72 -6.40
N VAL A 106 -11.73 8.94 -6.72
CA VAL A 106 -10.72 9.42 -5.78
C VAL A 106 -10.17 10.77 -6.23
N PHE A 107 -10.10 11.73 -5.32
CA PHE A 107 -9.46 13.01 -5.59
C PHE A 107 -7.95 12.95 -5.38
N SER A 108 -7.18 13.26 -6.41
CA SER A 108 -5.72 13.40 -6.35
C SER A 108 -5.33 14.83 -6.00
N PHE A 109 -4.79 15.04 -4.80
CA PHE A 109 -4.25 16.36 -4.41
C PHE A 109 -3.04 16.76 -5.23
N THR A 110 -2.21 15.82 -5.65
CA THR A 110 -1.02 16.09 -6.47
C THR A 110 -1.39 16.55 -7.88
N LYS A 111 -2.47 15.98 -8.46
CA LYS A 111 -2.94 16.33 -9.81
C LYS A 111 -4.13 17.27 -9.81
N GLN A 112 -4.64 17.66 -8.64
CA GLN A 112 -5.82 18.55 -8.45
C GLN A 112 -7.02 18.12 -9.31
N ARG A 113 -7.25 16.79 -9.41
CA ARG A 113 -8.36 16.24 -10.19
C ARG A 113 -8.85 14.90 -9.61
N GLU A 114 -10.08 14.61 -9.90
CA GLU A 114 -10.65 13.29 -9.65
C GLU A 114 -10.17 12.29 -10.71
N PHE A 115 -10.01 11.04 -10.28
CA PHE A 115 -9.77 9.92 -11.19
C PHE A 115 -10.54 8.69 -10.70
N PRO A 116 -11.03 7.87 -11.63
CA PRO A 116 -11.68 6.63 -11.27
C PRO A 116 -10.66 5.60 -10.81
N VAL A 117 -11.03 4.83 -9.80
CA VAL A 117 -10.37 3.59 -9.39
C VAL A 117 -11.29 2.45 -9.79
N ILE A 118 -10.81 1.53 -10.62
CA ILE A 118 -11.65 0.56 -11.34
C ILE A 118 -11.13 -0.86 -11.15
N VAL A 119 -12.03 -1.78 -10.76
CA VAL A 119 -11.77 -3.23 -10.70
C VAL A 119 -12.88 -3.97 -11.42
N SER A 120 -12.53 -4.97 -12.24
CA SER A 120 -13.53 -5.85 -12.87
C SER A 120 -14.23 -6.72 -11.82
N ARG A 121 -15.56 -6.81 -11.90
CA ARG A 121 -16.37 -7.66 -11.02
C ARG A 121 -16.04 -9.14 -11.12
N LYS A 122 -15.40 -9.58 -12.21
CA LYS A 122 -14.94 -10.96 -12.39
C LYS A 122 -13.88 -11.40 -11.37
N TYR A 123 -13.15 -10.45 -10.77
CA TYR A 123 -11.97 -10.74 -9.95
C TYR A 123 -12.12 -10.35 -8.48
N LEU A 124 -13.28 -9.81 -8.08
CA LEU A 124 -13.57 -9.46 -6.69
C LEU A 124 -15.03 -9.79 -6.36
N SER A 125 -15.25 -10.49 -5.26
CA SER A 125 -16.55 -10.99 -4.83
C SER A 125 -16.71 -10.95 -3.30
N ALA A 126 -17.93 -11.23 -2.83
CA ALA A 126 -18.26 -11.26 -1.41
C ALA A 126 -17.52 -12.35 -0.60
N ASP A 127 -17.00 -13.39 -1.27
CA ASP A 127 -16.24 -14.46 -0.61
C ASP A 127 -14.77 -14.07 -0.37
N ASP A 128 -14.34 -12.90 -0.86
CA ASP A 128 -12.95 -12.47 -0.77
C ASP A 128 -12.64 -11.81 0.58
N ARG A 129 -11.53 -12.26 1.16
CA ARG A 129 -10.88 -11.69 2.33
C ARG A 129 -9.59 -11.04 1.89
N VAL A 130 -9.68 -9.72 1.72
CA VAL A 130 -8.70 -8.93 0.96
C VAL A 130 -7.65 -8.34 1.88
N LEU A 131 -6.37 -8.57 1.55
CA LEU A 131 -5.27 -7.74 2.02
C LEU A 131 -5.02 -6.63 1.00
N ILE A 132 -5.16 -5.38 1.41
CA ILE A 132 -4.78 -4.23 0.57
C ILE A 132 -3.30 -3.94 0.79
N LEU A 133 -2.50 -3.86 -0.30
CA LEU A 133 -1.09 -3.49 -0.26
C LEU A 133 -0.82 -2.28 -1.14
N ASP A 134 -0.03 -1.31 -0.65
CA ASP A 134 0.40 -0.17 -1.46
C ASP A 134 1.80 0.33 -1.05
N ASP A 135 2.44 1.13 -1.94
CA ASP A 135 3.76 1.71 -1.69
C ASP A 135 3.70 2.88 -0.70
N PHE A 136 2.74 3.79 -0.85
CA PHE A 136 2.60 4.98 0.00
C PHE A 136 1.20 5.17 0.57
N LEU A 137 1.15 5.56 1.84
CA LEU A 137 -0.04 6.10 2.48
C LEU A 137 0.20 7.57 2.88
N ALA A 138 -0.56 8.46 2.28
CA ALA A 138 -0.54 9.89 2.56
C ALA A 138 -1.83 10.28 3.34
N ASN A 139 -2.76 10.93 2.69
CA ASN A 139 -4.06 11.30 3.25
C ASN A 139 -5.13 10.18 3.18
N GLY A 140 -4.77 9.01 2.68
CA GLY A 140 -5.65 7.83 2.65
C GLY A 140 -6.66 7.78 1.49
N LYS A 141 -6.70 8.77 0.59
CA LYS A 141 -7.73 8.81 -0.46
C LYS A 141 -7.69 7.64 -1.43
N ALA A 142 -6.49 7.21 -1.86
CA ALA A 142 -6.35 6.05 -2.74
C ALA A 142 -6.83 4.77 -2.04
N LEU A 143 -6.46 4.58 -0.77
CA LEU A 143 -6.91 3.46 0.05
C LEU A 143 -8.42 3.47 0.26
N GLN A 144 -9.02 4.64 0.52
CA GLN A 144 -10.46 4.76 0.63
C GLN A 144 -11.15 4.28 -0.65
N GLY A 145 -10.62 4.62 -1.83
CA GLY A 145 -11.15 4.12 -3.09
C GLY A 145 -11.08 2.60 -3.24
N LEU A 146 -10.02 1.96 -2.71
CA LEU A 146 -9.92 0.49 -2.70
C LEU A 146 -10.86 -0.15 -1.68
N ILE A 147 -11.06 0.49 -0.52
CA ILE A 147 -12.02 0.08 0.51
C ILE A 147 -13.44 0.14 -0.06
N ASP A 148 -13.82 1.26 -0.69
CA ASP A 148 -15.13 1.43 -1.32
C ASP A 148 -15.41 0.33 -2.37
N ILE A 149 -14.38 -0.05 -3.13
CA ILE A 149 -14.46 -1.16 -4.10
C ILE A 149 -14.71 -2.49 -3.41
N CYS A 150 -14.04 -2.76 -2.29
CA CYS A 150 -14.30 -3.96 -1.48
C CYS A 150 -15.74 -3.95 -0.96
N ASP A 151 -16.21 -2.83 -0.44
CA ASP A 151 -17.58 -2.67 0.06
C ASP A 151 -18.61 -2.89 -1.04
N HIS A 152 -18.41 -2.31 -2.24
CA HIS A 152 -19.29 -2.54 -3.40
C HIS A 152 -19.30 -4.00 -3.86
N ALA A 153 -18.20 -4.73 -3.65
CA ALA A 153 -18.11 -6.16 -3.96
C ALA A 153 -18.69 -7.05 -2.85
N GLY A 154 -18.97 -6.49 -1.66
CA GLY A 154 -19.30 -7.23 -0.45
C GLY A 154 -18.10 -7.98 0.14
N ALA A 155 -16.87 -7.70 -0.34
CA ALA A 155 -15.63 -8.31 0.12
C ALA A 155 -15.22 -7.75 1.49
N THR A 156 -14.54 -8.57 2.28
CA THR A 156 -14.01 -8.14 3.59
C THR A 156 -12.59 -7.60 3.43
N VAL A 157 -12.33 -6.36 3.86
CA VAL A 157 -10.95 -5.88 4.05
C VAL A 157 -10.39 -6.54 5.30
N ALA A 158 -9.52 -7.54 5.10
CA ALA A 158 -8.95 -8.36 6.17
C ALA A 158 -7.71 -7.73 6.80
N GLY A 159 -7.06 -6.81 6.10
CA GLY A 159 -5.90 -6.07 6.57
C GLY A 159 -5.39 -5.08 5.50
N ILE A 160 -4.53 -4.18 5.93
CA ILE A 160 -3.89 -3.18 5.05
C ILE A 160 -2.40 -3.16 5.36
N GLY A 161 -1.55 -3.36 4.36
CA GLY A 161 -0.10 -3.27 4.47
C GLY A 161 0.45 -2.12 3.62
N ILE A 162 1.27 -1.27 4.21
CA ILE A 162 1.85 -0.09 3.56
C ILE A 162 3.36 -0.10 3.72
N ALA A 163 4.08 0.14 2.63
CA ALA A 163 5.54 0.25 2.72
C ALA A 163 5.93 1.53 3.48
N ILE A 164 5.46 2.69 3.04
CA ILE A 164 5.81 4.00 3.62
C ILE A 164 4.55 4.80 3.92
N GLU A 165 4.31 5.09 5.18
CA GLU A 165 3.25 5.99 5.63
C GLU A 165 3.83 7.38 5.90
N LYS A 166 3.17 8.43 5.41
CA LYS A 166 3.44 9.82 5.80
C LYS A 166 2.56 10.17 6.98
N GLY A 167 3.00 9.84 8.20
CA GLY A 167 2.24 9.97 9.43
C GLY A 167 1.71 11.39 9.66
N PHE A 168 2.50 12.40 9.29
CA PHE A 168 2.11 13.81 9.39
C PHE A 168 0.91 14.21 8.49
N GLN A 169 0.45 13.33 7.60
CA GLN A 169 -0.74 13.58 6.75
C GLN A 169 -2.02 12.92 7.29
N GLY A 170 -1.93 12.14 8.37
CA GLY A 170 -3.05 11.64 9.15
C GLY A 170 -3.89 10.54 8.51
N GLY A 171 -3.59 10.08 7.29
CA GLY A 171 -4.38 9.04 6.63
C GLY A 171 -4.32 7.69 7.34
N GLY A 172 -3.15 7.33 7.88
CA GLY A 172 -2.98 6.09 8.63
C GLY A 172 -3.69 6.12 9.98
N ASP A 173 -3.61 7.23 10.70
CA ASP A 173 -4.27 7.38 11.99
C ASP A 173 -5.80 7.30 11.83
N ALA A 174 -6.36 7.96 10.80
CA ALA A 174 -7.78 7.89 10.48
C ALA A 174 -8.26 6.45 10.15
N LEU A 175 -7.46 5.67 9.42
CA LEU A 175 -7.79 4.28 9.10
C LEU A 175 -7.74 3.38 10.36
N ARG A 176 -6.77 3.57 11.25
CA ARG A 176 -6.70 2.85 12.53
C ARG A 176 -7.86 3.21 13.44
N GLU A 177 -8.25 4.49 13.52
CA GLU A 177 -9.42 4.96 14.26
C GLU A 177 -10.73 4.38 13.69
N ALA A 178 -10.80 4.16 12.38
CA ALA A 178 -11.92 3.48 11.73
C ALA A 178 -11.95 1.96 11.97
N GLY A 179 -10.93 1.41 12.67
CA GLY A 179 -10.89 0.01 13.09
C GLY A 179 -10.20 -0.93 12.10
N TYR A 180 -9.51 -0.42 11.06
CA TYR A 180 -8.74 -1.26 10.15
C TYR A 180 -7.43 -1.73 10.80
N ASP A 181 -7.09 -3.01 10.60
CA ASP A 181 -5.77 -3.56 10.94
C ASP A 181 -4.78 -3.08 9.86
N LEU A 182 -4.10 -1.96 10.16
CA LEU A 182 -3.14 -1.30 9.28
C LEU A 182 -1.72 -1.48 9.80
N ASP A 183 -0.88 -2.15 9.00
CA ASP A 183 0.55 -2.33 9.25
C ASP A 183 1.40 -1.55 8.25
N SER A 184 1.95 -0.42 8.68
CA SER A 184 2.91 0.39 7.93
C SER A 184 4.33 0.02 8.36
N LEU A 185 5.21 -0.30 7.40
CA LEU A 185 6.59 -0.73 7.71
C LEU A 185 7.50 0.44 8.09
N ALA A 186 7.34 1.59 7.43
CA ALA A 186 8.02 2.82 7.83
C ALA A 186 6.99 3.95 7.94
N ILE A 187 6.99 4.67 9.07
CA ILE A 187 6.11 5.82 9.30
C ILE A 187 6.97 7.07 9.39
N VAL A 188 6.95 7.87 8.32
CA VAL A 188 7.63 9.18 8.29
C VAL A 188 6.83 10.16 9.14
N GLU A 189 7.40 10.60 10.24
CA GLU A 189 6.78 11.57 11.16
C GLU A 189 6.99 13.00 10.72
N SER A 190 8.19 13.30 10.16
CA SER A 190 8.49 14.59 9.56
C SER A 190 9.57 14.47 8.50
N MET A 191 9.62 15.44 7.59
CA MET A 191 10.69 15.59 6.61
C MET A 191 10.87 17.06 6.22
N ASP A 192 12.12 17.49 6.02
CA ASP A 192 12.44 18.87 5.64
C ASP A 192 13.14 18.91 4.26
N PRO A 193 12.59 19.61 3.26
CA PRO A 193 13.21 19.71 1.94
C PRO A 193 14.45 20.62 1.91
N ASN A 194 14.71 21.43 2.97
CA ASN A 194 15.86 22.35 2.99
C ASN A 194 17.16 21.63 3.36
N ASP A 195 17.10 20.64 4.25
CA ASP A 195 18.27 19.88 4.70
C ASP A 195 18.19 18.39 4.37
N GLY A 196 17.03 17.93 3.85
CA GLY A 196 16.80 16.54 3.50
C GLY A 196 16.54 15.62 4.69
N SER A 197 16.39 16.17 5.90
CA SER A 197 16.17 15.38 7.10
C SER A 197 14.82 14.64 7.07
N ILE A 198 14.81 13.43 7.62
CA ILE A 198 13.62 12.58 7.74
C ILE A 198 13.62 11.98 9.15
N THR A 199 12.50 12.07 9.85
CA THR A 199 12.29 11.40 11.12
C THR A 199 11.19 10.35 11.01
N PHE A 200 11.32 9.27 11.76
CA PHE A 200 10.35 8.19 11.77
C PHE A 200 9.65 8.10 13.13
N ARG A 201 8.39 7.67 13.09
CA ARG A 201 7.61 7.33 14.28
C ARG A 201 8.12 6.00 14.83
N GLN A 202 8.43 5.94 16.14
CA GLN A 202 8.88 4.74 16.86
C GLN A 202 7.71 3.94 17.40
#